data_a51e85135f672c0b14a69c8445e23927
#
_entry.id   a51e85135f672c0b14a69c8445e23927
#
_cell.length_a   1.000
_cell.length_b   1.000
_cell.length_c   1.000
_cell.angle_alpha   90.00
_cell.angle_beta   90.00
_cell.angle_gamma   90.00
#
_symmetry.space_group_name_H-M   'P 1'
#
loop_
_entity.id
_entity.type
_entity.pdbx_description
1 polymer ?
#
loop_
_entity_poly.entity_id
_entity_poly.type
_entity_poly.pdbx_seq_one_letter_code
_entity_poly.pdbx_strand_id
1 'polypeptide(L)'
;MRQITAIIPVRAGSTRLKNKNIAPFAGTNLLVNKINQLKQVKEITRIVVSSDSDVMLAMAKAAGAETHKRAPEYCDEKTKTFGEVVRHIAESVEGDDILWATCTSPLVFPKDYRAAIAAYYPALEQGFDSLMSVESFKRYIW
;
A
#
# COMPACT_ATOMS: atom_id res chain seq x y z
N MET A 1 -16.14 -13.77 8.23
CA MET A 1 -15.69 -12.36 8.15
C MET A 1 -14.67 -12.26 7.03
N ARG A 2 -14.81 -11.31 6.14
CA ARG A 2 -13.87 -11.12 5.02
C ARG A 2 -12.48 -10.71 5.55
N GLN A 3 -11.45 -11.23 4.90
CA GLN A 3 -10.06 -10.93 5.25
C GLN A 3 -9.53 -9.79 4.39
N ILE A 4 -9.12 -8.69 5.03
CA ILE A 4 -8.49 -7.55 4.35
C ILE A 4 -6.98 -7.70 4.44
N THR A 5 -6.33 -7.81 3.28
CA THR A 5 -4.87 -7.76 3.18
C THR A 5 -4.45 -6.37 2.69
N ALA A 6 -3.74 -5.63 3.56
CA ALA A 6 -3.13 -4.37 3.16
C ALA A 6 -1.80 -4.61 2.46
N ILE A 7 -1.64 -4.06 1.26
CA ILE A 7 -0.41 -4.14 0.47
C ILE A 7 0.30 -2.79 0.49
N ILE A 8 1.57 -2.80 0.87
CA ILE A 8 2.47 -1.65 0.80
C ILE A 8 3.48 -1.89 -0.31
N PRO A 9 3.29 -1.30 -1.51
CA PRO A 9 4.25 -1.43 -2.60
C PRO A 9 5.42 -0.45 -2.41
N VAL A 10 6.63 -0.96 -2.38
CA VAL A 10 7.86 -0.15 -2.34
C VAL A 10 8.91 -0.72 -3.30
N ARG A 11 9.84 0.10 -3.74
CA ARG A 11 10.92 -0.32 -4.64
C ARG A 11 12.22 0.42 -4.35
N ALA A 12 13.35 -0.19 -4.69
CA ALA A 12 14.68 0.40 -4.53
C ALA A 12 14.93 1.59 -5.47
N GLY A 13 14.42 1.53 -6.68
CA GLY A 13 14.72 2.48 -7.78
C GLY A 13 13.84 3.72 -7.80
N SER A 14 13.79 4.51 -6.73
CA SER A 14 13.16 5.83 -6.78
C SER A 14 14.01 6.80 -7.60
N THR A 15 13.48 7.29 -8.73
CA THR A 15 14.22 8.16 -9.68
C THR A 15 14.42 9.59 -9.19
N ARG A 16 13.48 10.11 -8.39
CA ARG A 16 13.50 11.52 -7.90
C ARG A 16 14.28 11.67 -6.60
N LEU A 17 14.14 10.74 -5.68
CA LEU A 17 14.84 10.72 -4.40
C LEU A 17 15.25 9.29 -4.06
N LYS A 18 16.56 9.05 -4.07
CA LYS A 18 17.11 7.73 -3.77
C LYS A 18 16.66 7.23 -2.39
N ASN A 19 16.17 6.01 -2.34
CA ASN A 19 15.71 5.35 -1.10
C ASN A 19 14.64 6.15 -0.32
N LYS A 20 13.78 6.89 -1.01
CA LYS A 20 12.73 7.73 -0.41
C LYS A 20 11.94 7.03 0.70
N ASN A 21 11.54 5.77 0.49
CA ASN A 21 10.68 5.03 1.41
C ASN A 21 11.37 4.67 2.74
N ILE A 22 12.69 4.68 2.79
CA ILE A 22 13.51 4.39 3.98
C ILE A 22 14.34 5.57 4.45
N ALA A 23 14.19 6.74 3.82
CA ALA A 23 14.79 7.98 4.32
C ALA A 23 14.17 8.38 5.68
N PRO A 24 14.94 9.03 6.57
CA PRO A 24 14.45 9.46 7.88
C PRO A 24 13.18 10.30 7.77
N PHE A 25 12.15 9.93 8.52
CA PHE A 25 10.87 10.62 8.59
C PHE A 25 10.22 10.40 9.97
N ALA A 26 9.88 11.50 10.67
CA ALA A 26 9.16 11.49 11.94
C ALA A 26 9.70 10.47 12.98
N GLY A 27 11.02 10.42 13.15
CA GLY A 27 11.69 9.49 14.08
C GLY A 27 11.82 8.04 13.57
N THR A 28 11.37 7.76 12.36
CA THR A 28 11.47 6.46 11.69
C THR A 28 11.71 6.68 10.18
N ASN A 29 10.99 5.96 9.31
CA ASN A 29 10.95 6.17 7.86
C ASN A 29 9.53 5.95 7.33
N LEU A 30 9.27 6.28 6.05
CA LEU A 30 7.93 6.18 5.47
C LEU A 30 7.38 4.76 5.48
N LEU A 31 8.21 3.75 5.23
CA LEU A 31 7.81 2.35 5.22
C LEU A 31 7.33 1.88 6.60
N VAL A 32 8.18 2.04 7.61
CA VAL A 32 7.86 1.63 8.99
C VAL A 32 6.70 2.44 9.55
N ASN A 33 6.64 3.74 9.26
CA ASN A 33 5.51 4.59 9.63
C ASN A 33 4.19 4.05 9.07
N LYS A 34 4.15 3.68 7.78
CA LYS A 34 2.94 3.12 7.16
C LYS A 34 2.55 1.77 7.79
N ILE A 35 3.49 0.88 8.03
CA ILE A 35 3.23 -0.39 8.72
C ILE A 35 2.60 -0.13 10.10
N ASN A 36 3.17 0.79 10.87
CA ASN A 36 2.66 1.12 12.21
C ASN A 36 1.27 1.77 12.19
N GLN A 37 0.95 2.56 11.16
CA GLN A 37 -0.40 3.11 10.96
C GLN A 37 -1.41 1.99 10.67
N LEU A 38 -1.09 1.08 9.76
CA LEU A 38 -2.00 -0.02 9.37
C LEU A 38 -2.21 -1.02 10.50
N LYS A 39 -1.23 -1.27 11.36
CA LYS A 39 -1.37 -2.11 12.55
C LYS A 39 -2.41 -1.62 13.55
N GLN A 40 -2.75 -0.34 13.53
CA GLN A 40 -3.77 0.27 14.38
C GLN A 40 -5.19 0.12 13.80
N VAL A 41 -5.33 -0.45 12.59
CA VAL A 41 -6.61 -0.67 11.92
C VAL A 41 -6.99 -2.14 12.12
N LYS A 42 -7.85 -2.41 13.10
CA LYS A 42 -8.23 -3.78 13.51
C LYS A 42 -8.92 -4.61 12.43
N GLU A 43 -9.52 -3.95 11.44
CA GLU A 43 -10.18 -4.55 10.30
C GLU A 43 -9.20 -5.17 9.30
N ILE A 44 -7.94 -4.72 9.33
CA ILE A 44 -6.86 -5.27 8.49
C ILE A 44 -6.31 -6.52 9.17
N THR A 45 -6.42 -7.66 8.49
CA THR A 45 -5.99 -8.95 9.02
C THR A 45 -4.55 -9.29 8.70
N ARG A 46 -4.03 -8.75 7.57
CA ARG A 46 -2.65 -8.97 7.11
C ARG A 46 -2.07 -7.69 6.54
N ILE A 47 -0.78 -7.49 6.74
CA ILE A 47 -0.01 -6.39 6.13
C ILE A 47 1.16 -7.01 5.39
N VAL A 48 1.20 -6.83 4.07
CA VAL A 48 2.22 -7.38 3.18
C VAL A 48 2.99 -6.23 2.52
N VAL A 49 4.30 -6.24 2.67
CA VAL A 49 5.20 -5.33 1.93
C VAL A 49 5.73 -6.03 0.70
N SER A 50 5.45 -5.48 -0.46
CA SER A 50 5.93 -5.99 -1.75
C SER A 50 7.08 -5.13 -2.28
N SER A 51 8.26 -5.73 -2.47
CA SER A 51 9.47 -5.02 -2.90
C SER A 51 10.45 -5.92 -3.64
N ASP A 52 11.29 -5.30 -4.48
CA ASP A 52 12.51 -5.89 -5.04
C ASP A 52 13.72 -5.76 -4.11
N SER A 53 13.64 -4.90 -3.08
CA SER A 53 14.73 -4.58 -2.17
C SER A 53 14.75 -5.49 -0.94
N ASP A 54 15.81 -6.27 -0.76
CA ASP A 54 15.99 -7.10 0.43
C ASP A 54 16.10 -6.26 1.71
N VAL A 55 16.68 -5.07 1.63
CA VAL A 55 16.78 -4.14 2.77
C VAL A 55 15.39 -3.69 3.22
N MET A 56 14.52 -3.29 2.29
CA MET A 56 13.15 -2.89 2.62
C MET A 56 12.31 -4.06 3.15
N LEU A 57 12.49 -5.26 2.58
CA LEU A 57 11.82 -6.46 3.08
C LEU A 57 12.28 -6.84 4.49
N ALA A 58 13.59 -6.74 4.79
CA ALA A 58 14.12 -6.96 6.14
C ALA A 58 13.55 -5.96 7.16
N MET A 59 13.45 -4.67 6.79
CA MET A 59 12.81 -3.64 7.63
C MET A 59 11.33 -3.93 7.86
N ALA A 60 10.61 -4.34 6.82
CA ALA A 60 9.20 -4.71 6.91
C ALA A 60 8.98 -5.87 7.88
N LYS A 61 9.78 -6.93 7.76
CA LYS A 61 9.74 -8.09 8.65
C LYS A 61 10.04 -7.70 10.09
N ALA A 62 11.06 -6.87 10.32
CA ALA A 62 11.40 -6.36 11.65
C ALA A 62 10.27 -5.50 12.26
N ALA A 63 9.53 -4.77 11.42
CA ALA A 63 8.35 -4.02 11.82
C ALA A 63 7.09 -4.89 11.99
N GLY A 64 7.16 -6.21 11.74
CA GLY A 64 6.08 -7.17 11.93
C GLY A 64 5.08 -7.24 10.78
N ALA A 65 5.49 -6.88 9.56
CA ALA A 65 4.75 -7.12 8.34
C ALA A 65 5.21 -8.40 7.65
N GLU A 66 4.35 -9.00 6.86
CA GLU A 66 4.70 -10.05 5.91
C GLU A 66 5.43 -9.46 4.70
N THR A 67 6.16 -10.29 3.97
CA THR A 67 6.97 -9.84 2.85
C THR A 67 6.66 -10.60 1.57
N HIS A 68 6.59 -9.89 0.46
CA HIS A 68 6.49 -10.43 -0.87
C HIS A 68 7.67 -9.92 -1.71
N LYS A 69 8.56 -10.84 -2.14
CA LYS A 69 9.68 -10.52 -3.03
C LYS A 69 9.14 -10.36 -4.44
N ARG A 70 9.13 -9.11 -4.93
CA ARG A 70 8.63 -8.78 -6.26
C ARG A 70 9.75 -8.92 -7.29
N ALA A 71 9.46 -9.56 -8.42
CA ALA A 71 10.40 -9.68 -9.51
C ALA A 71 10.76 -8.28 -10.08
N PRO A 72 12.03 -8.05 -10.47
CA PRO A 72 12.50 -6.73 -10.92
C PRO A 72 11.67 -6.14 -12.08
N GLU A 73 11.16 -6.97 -12.98
CA GLU A 73 10.33 -6.53 -14.11
C GLU A 73 9.04 -5.83 -13.68
N TYR A 74 8.48 -6.18 -12.50
CA TYR A 74 7.32 -5.53 -11.91
C TYR A 74 7.68 -4.32 -11.02
N CYS A 75 8.95 -3.95 -10.98
CA CYS A 75 9.45 -2.76 -10.29
C CYS A 75 9.87 -1.65 -11.26
N ASP A 76 9.88 -1.94 -12.56
CA ASP A 76 10.23 -1.00 -13.62
C ASP A 76 8.97 -0.52 -14.37
N GLU A 77 8.69 0.78 -14.27
CA GLU A 77 7.55 1.44 -14.94
C GLU A 77 7.62 1.39 -16.47
N LYS A 78 8.80 1.08 -17.04
CA LYS A 78 8.99 0.92 -18.47
C LYS A 78 8.63 -0.48 -18.97
N THR A 79 8.66 -1.47 -18.08
CA THR A 79 8.46 -2.88 -18.42
C THR A 79 7.02 -3.32 -18.22
N LYS A 80 6.37 -2.81 -17.15
CA LYS A 80 5.01 -3.18 -16.76
C LYS A 80 4.17 -1.94 -16.47
N THR A 81 2.90 -2.01 -16.87
CA THR A 81 1.90 -1.00 -16.50
C THR A 81 1.55 -1.11 -15.01
N PHE A 82 1.02 -0.03 -14.45
CA PHE A 82 0.55 -0.02 -13.06
C PHE A 82 -0.49 -1.13 -12.79
N GLY A 83 -1.44 -1.33 -13.72
CA GLY A 83 -2.46 -2.39 -13.59
C GLY A 83 -1.87 -3.79 -13.57
N GLU A 84 -0.84 -4.08 -14.38
CA GLU A 84 -0.14 -5.37 -14.35
C GLU A 84 0.60 -5.60 -13.02
N VAL A 85 1.20 -4.54 -12.47
CA VAL A 85 1.87 -4.60 -11.16
C VAL A 85 0.87 -4.87 -10.05
N VAL A 86 -0.25 -4.15 -10.02
CA VAL A 86 -1.31 -4.35 -9.01
C VAL A 86 -1.85 -5.77 -9.08
N ARG A 87 -2.17 -6.26 -10.29
CA ARG A 87 -2.68 -7.63 -10.50
C ARG A 87 -1.67 -8.66 -10.01
N HIS A 88 -0.41 -8.57 -10.43
CA HIS A 88 0.64 -9.50 -10.04
C HIS A 88 0.80 -9.61 -8.51
N ILE A 89 0.78 -8.48 -7.81
CA ILE A 89 0.90 -8.48 -6.36
C ILE A 89 -0.37 -9.05 -5.71
N ALA A 90 -1.55 -8.63 -6.18
CA ALA A 90 -2.83 -9.10 -5.63
C ALA A 90 -3.01 -10.62 -5.78
N GLU A 91 -2.61 -11.18 -6.93
CA GLU A 91 -2.64 -12.63 -7.19
C GLU A 91 -1.59 -13.42 -6.38
N SER A 92 -0.55 -12.73 -5.86
CA SER A 92 0.53 -13.35 -5.08
C SER A 92 0.26 -13.35 -3.57
N VAL A 93 -0.81 -12.72 -3.11
CA VAL A 93 -1.17 -12.64 -1.70
C VAL A 93 -2.56 -13.22 -1.45
N GLU A 94 -2.78 -13.76 -0.24
CA GLU A 94 -4.08 -14.26 0.18
C GLU A 94 -4.92 -13.15 0.81
N GLY A 95 -6.23 -13.23 0.68
CA GLY A 95 -7.22 -12.32 1.26
C GLY A 95 -8.45 -12.19 0.38
N ASP A 96 -9.58 -11.84 0.98
CA ASP A 96 -10.83 -11.60 0.24
C ASP A 96 -10.85 -10.21 -0.40
N ASP A 97 -10.24 -9.24 0.29
CA ASP A 97 -10.18 -7.85 -0.13
C ASP A 97 -8.74 -7.32 -0.04
N ILE A 98 -8.37 -6.50 -1.00
CA ILE A 98 -7.04 -5.86 -1.06
C ILE A 98 -7.18 -4.38 -0.74
N LEU A 99 -6.41 -3.90 0.25
CA LEU A 99 -6.25 -2.49 0.55
C LEU A 99 -4.86 -2.03 0.07
N TRP A 100 -4.83 -1.16 -0.93
CA TRP A 100 -3.58 -0.61 -1.46
C TRP A 100 -3.15 0.62 -0.66
N ALA A 101 -2.04 0.53 0.08
CA ALA A 101 -1.57 1.57 0.99
C ALA A 101 -0.17 2.03 0.62
N THR A 102 -0.04 3.23 0.06
CA THR A 102 1.28 3.76 -0.34
C THR A 102 2.01 4.44 0.82
N CYS A 103 3.32 4.25 0.91
CA CYS A 103 4.18 4.95 1.87
C CYS A 103 4.20 6.46 1.67
N THR A 104 3.99 6.90 0.42
CA THR A 104 4.04 8.32 0.02
C THR A 104 2.82 9.13 0.45
N SER A 105 1.90 8.51 1.16
CA SER A 105 0.75 9.16 1.80
C SER A 105 0.85 9.05 3.33
N PRO A 106 1.87 9.65 3.96
CA PRO A 106 2.14 9.47 5.40
C PRO A 106 1.09 10.13 6.31
N LEU A 107 0.30 11.05 5.78
CA LEU A 107 -0.75 11.77 6.51
C LEU A 107 -2.14 11.12 6.39
N VAL A 108 -2.24 9.96 5.74
CA VAL A 108 -3.43 9.10 5.82
C VAL A 108 -3.31 8.27 7.10
N PHE A 109 -4.12 8.61 8.09
CA PHE A 109 -4.06 8.03 9.43
C PHE A 109 -4.97 6.79 9.58
N PRO A 110 -4.85 6.01 10.66
CA PRO A 110 -5.69 4.84 10.90
C PRO A 110 -7.20 5.11 10.83
N LYS A 111 -7.65 6.29 11.27
CA LYS A 111 -9.06 6.71 11.18
C LYS A 111 -9.58 6.78 9.76
N ASP A 112 -8.71 7.21 8.81
CA ASP A 112 -9.07 7.39 7.42
C ASP A 112 -9.22 6.03 6.72
N TYR A 113 -8.35 5.08 7.04
CA TYR A 113 -8.48 3.69 6.59
C TYR A 113 -9.75 3.03 7.13
N ARG A 114 -10.06 3.22 8.41
CA ARG A 114 -11.33 2.71 8.98
C ARG A 114 -12.55 3.30 8.30
N ALA A 115 -12.53 4.60 8.02
CA ALA A 115 -13.64 5.26 7.31
C ALA A 115 -13.80 4.70 5.89
N ALA A 116 -12.69 4.48 5.15
CA ALA A 116 -12.71 3.88 3.83
C ALA A 116 -13.26 2.44 3.85
N ILE A 117 -12.83 1.61 4.80
CA ILE A 117 -13.33 0.24 4.95
C ILE A 117 -14.83 0.24 5.30
N ALA A 118 -15.27 1.14 6.19
CA ALA A 118 -16.68 1.27 6.56
C ALA A 118 -17.56 1.72 5.38
N ALA A 119 -17.02 2.49 4.43
CA ALA A 119 -17.72 2.88 3.21
C ALA A 119 -17.69 1.78 2.13
N TYR A 120 -16.67 0.95 2.11
CA TYR A 120 -16.46 -0.06 1.08
C TYR A 120 -17.51 -1.18 1.11
N TYR A 121 -17.81 -1.72 2.27
CA TYR A 121 -18.76 -2.85 2.36
C TYR A 121 -20.18 -2.52 1.92
N PRO A 122 -20.79 -1.38 2.34
CA PRO A 122 -22.08 -0.97 1.79
C PRO A 122 -22.06 -0.72 0.27
N ALA A 123 -20.92 -0.26 -0.27
CA ALA A 123 -20.76 -0.09 -1.71
C ALA A 123 -20.75 -1.44 -2.45
N LEU A 124 -20.12 -2.48 -1.90
CA LEU A 124 -20.18 -3.84 -2.45
C LEU A 124 -21.63 -4.35 -2.53
N GLU A 125 -22.44 -4.11 -1.50
CA GLU A 125 -23.86 -4.50 -1.47
C GLU A 125 -24.69 -3.79 -2.55
N GLN A 126 -24.24 -2.61 -2.98
CA GLN A 126 -24.83 -1.85 -4.08
C GLN A 126 -24.31 -2.23 -5.47
N GLY A 127 -23.42 -3.22 -5.55
CA GLY A 127 -22.87 -3.74 -6.80
C GLY A 127 -21.60 -3.06 -7.29
N PHE A 128 -20.98 -2.19 -6.49
CA PHE A 128 -19.63 -1.70 -6.75
C PHE A 128 -18.60 -2.77 -6.35
N ASP A 129 -17.45 -2.78 -7.03
CA ASP A 129 -16.37 -3.75 -6.79
C ASP A 129 -15.11 -3.11 -6.18
N SER A 130 -15.06 -1.79 -6.12
CA SER A 130 -13.87 -1.05 -5.67
C SER A 130 -14.23 0.29 -5.04
N LEU A 131 -13.30 0.82 -4.23
CA LEU A 131 -13.38 2.15 -3.65
C LEU A 131 -12.03 2.85 -3.81
N MET A 132 -12.03 4.08 -4.30
CA MET A 132 -10.82 4.88 -4.48
C MET A 132 -10.96 6.22 -3.78
N SER A 133 -9.91 6.63 -3.07
CA SER A 133 -9.80 8.00 -2.55
C SER A 133 -9.42 8.97 -3.67
N VAL A 134 -10.09 10.10 -3.73
CA VAL A 134 -9.83 11.15 -4.72
C VAL A 134 -9.71 12.50 -4.05
N GLU A 135 -8.99 13.41 -4.71
CA GLU A 135 -8.93 14.82 -4.33
C GLU A 135 -9.85 15.64 -5.25
N SER A 136 -10.67 16.51 -4.67
CA SER A 136 -11.49 17.45 -5.43
C SER A 136 -10.70 18.71 -5.74
N PHE A 137 -10.36 18.92 -7.01
CA PHE A 137 -9.73 20.14 -7.49
C PHE A 137 -10.76 21.15 -7.96
N LYS A 138 -10.78 22.33 -7.31
CA LYS A 138 -11.53 23.50 -7.76
C LYS A 138 -10.56 24.51 -8.39
N ARG A 139 -9.91 24.12 -9.47
CA ARG A 139 -8.98 24.99 -10.22
C ARG A 139 -9.37 25.05 -11.69
N TYR A 140 -9.13 26.20 -12.32
CA TYR A 140 -9.20 26.31 -13.77
C TYR A 140 -8.10 25.44 -14.40
N ILE A 141 -8.49 24.61 -15.36
CA ILE A 141 -7.57 23.89 -16.23
C ILE A 141 -7.44 24.75 -17.48
N TRP A 142 -6.29 25.32 -17.74
CA TRP A 142 -5.97 26.09 -18.93
C TRP A 142 -5.48 25.19 -20.05
#